data_9dbff90eefa00b3a91981c3ec885dc1a
#
_entry.id   9dbff90eefa00b3a91981c3ec885dc1a
#
_cell.length_a   1.000
_cell.length_b   1.000
_cell.length_c   1.000
_cell.angle_alpha   90.00
_cell.angle_beta   90.00
_cell.angle_gamma   90.00
#
_symmetry.space_group_name_H-M   'P 1'
#
loop_
_entity.id
_entity.type
_entity.pdbx_description
1 polymer ?
#
loop_
_entity_poly.entity_id
_entity_poly.type
_entity_poly.pdbx_seq_one_letter_code
_entity_poly.pdbx_strand_id
1 'polypeptide(L)'
;MTAMKDDVLEKYITAGKLASAILRESAQEIRVGRSFRELVESVETRVRENGADLAFPLNVSLNEDAAHDTAAPGDERVFAKGDVIKLDLGVQIDGYIADTATTVDLGKNTLLLDASREALEAAIRLVKPGVTAGEIGTVVEREIASRGYRPIANLTGHGLGRYVQHRDPTIPNIAMNGGAVLEEGTAFAVEPFATTGSGRVGEKTRIEIYSQIAEKPVRVPSARAAMEKVRERHGLPFSRRWLNDKKMDLALPGLVRSGILHGYPVLADIPGSLVSQHEHTLIVTADGCIVTTR
;
A
#
# COMPACT_ATOMS: atom_id res chain seq x y z
N MET A 1 -1.44 28.22 0.88
CA MET A 1 -0.37 27.55 0.10
C MET A 1 -0.68 27.65 -1.39
N THR A 2 0.31 27.47 -2.25
CA THR A 2 0.15 27.52 -3.70
C THR A 2 -0.46 26.21 -4.19
N ALA A 3 -1.44 26.28 -5.08
CA ALA A 3 -1.97 25.10 -5.80
C ALA A 3 -0.83 24.24 -6.35
N MET A 4 -1.04 22.92 -6.42
CA MET A 4 -0.09 22.00 -7.02
C MET A 4 0.22 22.43 -8.47
N LYS A 5 1.49 22.37 -8.88
CA LYS A 5 1.88 22.69 -10.26
C LYS A 5 1.25 21.71 -11.25
N ASP A 6 0.84 22.19 -12.41
CA ASP A 6 0.14 21.38 -13.42
C ASP A 6 0.95 20.16 -13.87
N ASP A 7 2.27 20.30 -14.05
CA ASP A 7 3.16 19.20 -14.44
C ASP A 7 3.27 18.11 -13.36
N VAL A 8 3.19 18.49 -12.09
CA VAL A 8 3.17 17.57 -10.95
C VAL A 8 1.84 16.85 -10.87
N LEU A 9 0.73 17.59 -11.01
CA LEU A 9 -0.62 17.03 -11.03
C LEU A 9 -0.80 16.00 -12.15
N GLU A 10 -0.30 16.30 -13.36
CA GLU A 10 -0.34 15.40 -14.50
C GLU A 10 0.39 14.08 -14.22
N LYS A 11 1.55 14.12 -13.54
CA LYS A 11 2.29 12.91 -13.16
C LYS A 11 1.52 12.04 -12.17
N TYR A 12 0.89 12.63 -11.15
CA TYR A 12 0.02 11.90 -10.23
C TYR A 12 -1.18 11.26 -10.95
N ILE A 13 -1.83 12.00 -11.85
CA ILE A 13 -2.98 11.50 -12.62
C ILE A 13 -2.53 10.36 -13.56
N THR A 14 -1.39 10.50 -14.23
CA THR A 14 -0.88 9.47 -15.15
C THR A 14 -0.50 8.20 -14.39
N ALA A 15 0.23 8.33 -13.26
CA ALA A 15 0.54 7.21 -12.39
C ALA A 15 -0.72 6.53 -11.86
N GLY A 16 -1.71 7.34 -11.46
CA GLY A 16 -2.98 6.85 -10.91
C GLY A 16 -3.82 6.08 -11.93
N LYS A 17 -3.97 6.59 -13.13
CA LYS A 17 -4.69 5.91 -14.22
C LYS A 17 -4.04 4.57 -14.56
N LEU A 18 -2.71 4.54 -14.63
CA LEU A 18 -1.97 3.31 -14.89
C LEU A 18 -2.14 2.30 -13.75
N ALA A 19 -1.96 2.74 -12.48
CA ALA A 19 -2.14 1.89 -11.31
C ALA A 19 -3.55 1.29 -11.27
N SER A 20 -4.59 2.10 -11.45
CA SER A 20 -5.99 1.68 -11.45
C SER A 20 -6.29 0.65 -12.55
N ALA A 21 -5.80 0.88 -13.77
CA ALA A 21 -6.01 -0.05 -14.88
C ALA A 21 -5.37 -1.42 -14.59
N ILE A 22 -4.07 -1.41 -14.21
CA ILE A 22 -3.33 -2.64 -13.91
C ILE A 22 -3.93 -3.38 -12.71
N LEU A 23 -4.31 -2.66 -11.63
CA LEU A 23 -4.91 -3.27 -10.45
C LEU A 23 -6.23 -3.97 -10.78
N ARG A 24 -7.09 -3.33 -11.57
CA ARG A 24 -8.38 -3.88 -12.00
C ARG A 24 -8.22 -5.14 -12.85
N GLU A 25 -7.32 -5.13 -13.81
CA GLU A 25 -6.99 -6.29 -14.63
C GLU A 25 -6.44 -7.43 -13.78
N SER A 26 -5.51 -7.12 -12.86
CA SER A 26 -4.89 -8.09 -11.96
C SER A 26 -5.90 -8.75 -11.02
N ALA A 27 -6.86 -7.99 -10.51
CA ALA A 27 -7.95 -8.52 -9.68
C ALA A 27 -8.79 -9.57 -10.43
N GLN A 28 -9.00 -9.41 -11.75
CA GLN A 28 -9.74 -10.37 -12.58
C GLN A 28 -8.93 -11.66 -12.85
N GLU A 29 -7.61 -11.64 -12.72
CA GLU A 29 -6.76 -12.82 -12.87
C GLU A 29 -6.76 -13.74 -11.64
N ILE A 30 -7.22 -13.23 -10.49
CA ILE A 30 -7.25 -14.00 -9.25
C ILE A 30 -8.34 -15.07 -9.31
N ARG A 31 -7.90 -16.33 -9.20
CA ARG A 31 -8.76 -17.50 -9.15
C ARG A 31 -8.07 -18.62 -8.38
N VAL A 32 -8.86 -19.57 -7.90
CA VAL A 32 -8.33 -20.77 -7.21
C VAL A 32 -7.29 -21.48 -8.09
N GLY A 33 -6.14 -21.81 -7.49
CA GLY A 33 -5.01 -22.47 -8.15
C GLY A 33 -4.07 -21.55 -8.93
N ARG A 34 -4.36 -20.24 -9.07
CA ARG A 34 -3.41 -19.28 -9.66
C ARG A 34 -2.20 -19.11 -8.73
N SER A 35 -1.01 -19.14 -9.28
CA SER A 35 0.23 -18.94 -8.52
C SER A 35 0.31 -17.50 -7.98
N PHE A 36 0.56 -17.39 -6.68
CA PHE A 36 0.77 -16.13 -5.97
C PHE A 36 1.97 -15.37 -6.56
N ARG A 37 3.11 -16.04 -6.72
CA ARG A 37 4.34 -15.44 -7.26
C ARG A 37 4.19 -14.96 -8.69
N GLU A 38 3.59 -15.78 -9.57
CA GLU A 38 3.40 -15.40 -10.98
C GLU A 38 2.47 -14.20 -11.12
N LEU A 39 1.46 -14.06 -10.28
CA LEU A 39 0.63 -12.86 -10.25
C LEU A 39 1.48 -11.63 -9.90
N VAL A 40 2.24 -11.69 -8.79
CA VAL A 40 3.09 -10.57 -8.36
C VAL A 40 4.07 -10.17 -9.46
N GLU A 41 4.81 -11.13 -10.04
CA GLU A 41 5.80 -10.87 -11.08
C GLU A 41 5.17 -10.29 -12.35
N SER A 42 3.99 -10.79 -12.76
CA SER A 42 3.31 -10.28 -13.96
C SER A 42 2.81 -8.85 -13.78
N VAL A 43 2.28 -8.50 -12.62
CA VAL A 43 1.81 -7.13 -12.32
C VAL A 43 2.98 -6.16 -12.29
N GLU A 44 4.06 -6.50 -11.59
CA GLU A 44 5.27 -5.67 -11.53
C GLU A 44 5.92 -5.46 -12.91
N THR A 45 5.87 -6.48 -13.78
CA THR A 45 6.35 -6.41 -15.16
C THR A 45 5.48 -5.45 -15.98
N ARG A 46 4.15 -5.58 -15.89
CA ARG A 46 3.21 -4.69 -16.59
C ARG A 46 3.41 -3.22 -16.24
N VAL A 47 3.68 -2.89 -14.99
CA VAL A 47 3.97 -1.50 -14.59
C VAL A 47 5.18 -0.96 -15.36
N ARG A 48 6.28 -1.74 -15.41
CA ARG A 48 7.52 -1.33 -16.11
C ARG A 48 7.37 -1.26 -17.63
N GLU A 49 6.65 -2.22 -18.23
CA GLU A 49 6.38 -2.24 -19.66
C GLU A 49 5.53 -1.06 -20.14
N ASN A 50 4.75 -0.46 -19.23
CA ASN A 50 3.97 0.76 -19.50
C ASN A 50 4.75 2.06 -19.19
N GLY A 51 6.08 1.98 -19.00
CA GLY A 51 6.94 3.16 -18.86
C GLY A 51 6.90 3.84 -17.48
N ALA A 52 6.35 3.17 -16.47
CA ALA A 52 6.39 3.60 -15.08
C ALA A 52 7.28 2.68 -14.25
N ASP A 53 7.48 2.98 -12.96
CA ASP A 53 8.10 2.05 -12.03
C ASP A 53 7.23 1.90 -10.77
N LEU A 54 7.54 0.87 -10.01
CA LEU A 54 6.85 0.58 -8.75
C LEU A 54 7.29 1.55 -7.65
N ALA A 55 6.35 2.10 -6.90
CA ALA A 55 6.67 2.85 -5.70
C ALA A 55 7.12 1.90 -4.58
N PHE A 56 6.49 0.74 -4.50
CA PHE A 56 6.85 -0.37 -3.61
C PHE A 56 6.49 -1.70 -4.28
N PRO A 57 7.02 -2.87 -3.81
CA PRO A 57 6.64 -4.17 -4.34
C PRO A 57 5.14 -4.40 -4.23
N LEU A 58 4.51 -4.97 -5.25
CA LEU A 58 3.09 -5.33 -5.14
C LEU A 58 2.85 -6.10 -3.85
N ASN A 59 2.01 -5.56 -2.97
CA ASN A 59 1.55 -6.29 -1.80
C ASN A 59 0.36 -7.16 -2.18
N VAL A 60 0.44 -8.43 -1.80
CA VAL A 60 -0.66 -9.40 -1.93
C VAL A 60 -0.83 -10.06 -0.58
N SER A 61 -1.82 -9.63 0.19
CA SER A 61 -2.04 -10.08 1.56
C SER A 61 -3.27 -10.96 1.66
N LEU A 62 -3.13 -12.15 2.27
CA LEU A 62 -4.18 -13.16 2.36
C LEU A 62 -4.87 -13.18 3.72
N ASN A 63 -6.18 -13.28 3.72
CA ASN A 63 -7.00 -13.55 4.91
C ASN A 63 -6.72 -12.56 6.06
N GLU A 64 -6.15 -13.03 7.18
CA GLU A 64 -5.77 -12.20 8.34
C GLU A 64 -4.57 -11.28 8.07
N ASP A 65 -3.73 -11.57 7.06
CA ASP A 65 -2.64 -10.69 6.67
C ASP A 65 -3.21 -9.42 6.04
N ALA A 66 -2.97 -8.28 6.65
CA ALA A 66 -3.53 -7.01 6.22
C ALA A 66 -2.64 -6.31 5.19
N ALA A 67 -1.32 -6.27 5.42
CA ALA A 67 -0.37 -5.52 4.61
C ALA A 67 1.04 -6.13 4.61
N HIS A 68 1.89 -5.66 3.71
CA HIS A 68 3.31 -5.95 3.60
C HIS A 68 3.66 -7.40 3.23
N ASP A 69 2.69 -8.22 2.78
CA ASP A 69 3.02 -9.52 2.19
C ASP A 69 3.24 -9.38 0.68
N THR A 70 4.29 -10.02 0.20
CA THR A 70 4.61 -10.13 -1.23
C THR A 70 5.29 -11.46 -1.50
N ALA A 71 5.47 -11.81 -2.77
CA ALA A 71 6.12 -13.06 -3.14
C ALA A 71 7.59 -13.10 -2.69
N ALA A 72 7.97 -14.18 -2.01
CA ALA A 72 9.36 -14.53 -1.75
C ALA A 72 10.03 -15.13 -3.00
N PRO A 73 11.38 -15.19 -3.04
CA PRO A 73 12.07 -16.03 -3.99
C PRO A 73 11.61 -17.49 -3.84
N GLY A 74 11.10 -18.09 -4.92
CA GLY A 74 10.62 -19.49 -4.89
C GLY A 74 9.29 -19.70 -4.15
N ASP A 75 8.47 -18.67 -4.01
CA ASP A 75 7.15 -18.77 -3.39
C ASP A 75 6.25 -19.71 -4.19
N GLU A 76 5.76 -20.78 -3.56
CA GLU A 76 4.92 -21.82 -4.17
C GLU A 76 3.44 -21.70 -3.79
N ARG A 77 3.06 -20.63 -3.04
CA ARG A 77 1.66 -20.39 -2.67
C ARG A 77 0.79 -20.27 -3.91
N VAL A 78 -0.44 -20.78 -3.79
CA VAL A 78 -1.53 -20.61 -4.75
C VAL A 78 -2.76 -20.11 -4.03
N PHE A 79 -3.60 -19.35 -4.72
CA PHE A 79 -4.87 -18.91 -4.14
C PHE A 79 -5.83 -20.08 -3.96
N ALA A 80 -6.48 -20.14 -2.80
CA ALA A 80 -7.41 -21.19 -2.41
C ALA A 80 -8.87 -20.70 -2.39
N LYS A 81 -9.79 -21.62 -2.43
CA LYS A 81 -11.22 -21.33 -2.26
C LYS A 81 -11.46 -20.78 -0.84
N GLY A 82 -12.12 -19.65 -0.76
CA GLY A 82 -12.41 -18.99 0.50
C GLY A 82 -11.43 -17.89 0.88
N ASP A 83 -10.30 -17.73 0.16
CA ASP A 83 -9.36 -16.66 0.42
C ASP A 83 -9.98 -15.28 0.18
N VAL A 84 -9.61 -14.34 1.05
CA VAL A 84 -9.83 -12.90 0.89
C VAL A 84 -8.46 -12.27 0.63
N ILE A 85 -8.28 -11.71 -0.57
CA ILE A 85 -7.00 -11.29 -1.12
C ILE A 85 -6.98 -9.76 -1.28
N LYS A 86 -6.10 -9.06 -0.55
CA LYS A 86 -5.81 -7.63 -0.77
C LYS A 86 -4.70 -7.52 -1.80
N LEU A 87 -4.97 -6.77 -2.86
CA LEU A 87 -3.96 -6.30 -3.82
C LEU A 87 -3.73 -4.83 -3.55
N ASP A 88 -2.49 -4.45 -3.30
CA ASP A 88 -2.10 -3.08 -3.00
C ASP A 88 -0.89 -2.73 -3.87
N LEU A 89 -1.08 -1.73 -4.76
CA LEU A 89 -0.19 -1.39 -5.85
C LEU A 89 0.21 0.08 -5.81
N GLY A 90 1.49 0.32 -5.57
CA GLY A 90 2.11 1.63 -5.74
C GLY A 90 2.83 1.79 -7.08
N VAL A 91 2.39 2.74 -7.90
CA VAL A 91 3.03 3.11 -9.17
C VAL A 91 3.60 4.52 -9.04
N GLN A 92 4.77 4.78 -9.64
CA GLN A 92 5.35 6.11 -9.65
C GLN A 92 5.83 6.54 -11.03
N ILE A 93 5.73 7.85 -11.30
CA ILE A 93 6.31 8.54 -12.45
C ILE A 93 7.15 9.70 -11.92
N ASP A 94 8.44 9.69 -12.19
CA ASP A 94 9.41 10.68 -11.68
C ASP A 94 9.35 10.86 -10.14
N GLY A 95 8.99 9.80 -9.41
CA GLY A 95 8.83 9.78 -7.97
C GLY A 95 7.47 10.22 -7.46
N TYR A 96 6.55 10.68 -8.29
CA TYR A 96 5.17 11.00 -7.89
C TYR A 96 4.34 9.72 -7.85
N ILE A 97 3.85 9.41 -6.67
CA ILE A 97 3.29 8.09 -6.32
C ILE A 97 1.77 8.11 -6.42
N ALA A 98 1.23 7.08 -7.08
CA ALA A 98 -0.17 6.70 -6.98
C ALA A 98 -0.23 5.37 -6.23
N ASP A 99 -0.93 5.37 -5.11
CA ASP A 99 -1.16 4.27 -4.20
C ASP A 99 -2.62 3.85 -4.26
N THR A 100 -2.88 2.55 -4.44
CA THR A 100 -4.26 2.07 -4.60
C THR A 100 -4.37 0.59 -4.29
N ALA A 101 -5.45 0.22 -3.59
CA ALA A 101 -5.72 -1.17 -3.25
C ALA A 101 -7.15 -1.59 -3.53
N THR A 102 -7.32 -2.89 -3.74
CA THR A 102 -8.62 -3.55 -3.84
C THR A 102 -8.58 -4.93 -3.20
N THR A 103 -9.74 -5.43 -2.81
CA THR A 103 -9.88 -6.78 -2.24
C THR A 103 -10.67 -7.68 -3.18
N VAL A 104 -10.17 -8.90 -3.38
CA VAL A 104 -10.84 -9.98 -4.11
C VAL A 104 -11.26 -11.07 -3.14
N ASP A 105 -12.47 -11.59 -3.28
CA ASP A 105 -13.03 -12.66 -2.43
C ASP A 105 -13.26 -13.92 -3.26
N LEU A 106 -12.55 -14.99 -2.92
CA LEU A 106 -12.79 -16.33 -3.47
C LEU A 106 -13.75 -17.15 -2.59
N GLY A 107 -14.42 -16.49 -1.66
CA GLY A 107 -15.38 -17.04 -0.72
C GLY A 107 -16.79 -16.46 -0.85
N LYS A 108 -17.34 -16.04 0.29
CA LYS A 108 -18.69 -15.44 0.40
C LYS A 108 -18.67 -14.29 1.41
N ASN A 109 -17.68 -13.38 1.28
CA ASN A 109 -17.42 -12.32 2.24
C ASN A 109 -17.75 -10.92 1.68
N THR A 110 -18.70 -10.81 0.77
CA THR A 110 -19.05 -9.55 0.08
C THR A 110 -19.30 -8.39 1.04
N LEU A 111 -19.98 -8.63 2.16
CA LEU A 111 -20.26 -7.59 3.15
C LEU A 111 -18.98 -7.05 3.82
N LEU A 112 -17.94 -7.88 3.99
CA LEU A 112 -16.65 -7.44 4.48
C LEU A 112 -15.93 -6.53 3.46
N LEU A 113 -15.98 -6.89 2.18
CA LEU A 113 -15.42 -6.06 1.12
C LEU A 113 -16.18 -4.73 1.01
N ASP A 114 -17.51 -4.77 1.09
CA ASP A 114 -18.35 -3.59 1.08
C ASP A 114 -18.02 -2.65 2.25
N ALA A 115 -17.64 -3.19 3.41
CA ALA A 115 -17.32 -2.36 4.58
C ALA A 115 -16.12 -1.43 4.33
N SER A 116 -15.02 -1.92 3.77
CA SER A 116 -13.87 -1.07 3.44
C SER A 116 -14.13 -0.20 2.21
N ARG A 117 -14.82 -0.72 1.18
CA ARG A 117 -15.13 0.05 -0.04
C ARG A 117 -16.03 1.24 0.24
N GLU A 118 -17.14 1.03 0.94
CA GLU A 118 -18.09 2.10 1.25
C GLU A 118 -17.51 3.13 2.24
N ALA A 119 -16.63 2.68 3.15
CA ALA A 119 -15.89 3.58 4.02
C ALA A 119 -14.95 4.51 3.22
N LEU A 120 -14.24 3.97 2.21
CA LEU A 120 -13.42 4.75 1.29
C LEU A 120 -14.27 5.77 0.52
N GLU A 121 -15.40 5.34 -0.05
CA GLU A 121 -16.30 6.24 -0.78
C GLU A 121 -16.88 7.34 0.11
N ALA A 122 -17.21 7.03 1.36
CA ALA A 122 -17.68 8.02 2.33
C ALA A 122 -16.59 9.02 2.71
N ALA A 123 -15.35 8.56 2.88
CA ALA A 123 -14.19 9.42 3.12
C ALA A 123 -13.95 10.38 1.94
N ILE A 124 -13.95 9.86 0.70
CA ILE A 124 -13.74 10.66 -0.51
C ILE A 124 -14.76 11.79 -0.62
N ARG A 125 -16.04 11.51 -0.35
CA ARG A 125 -17.11 12.54 -0.38
C ARG A 125 -16.91 13.67 0.63
N LEU A 126 -16.16 13.44 1.70
CA LEU A 126 -15.89 14.44 2.73
C LEU A 126 -14.69 15.34 2.37
N VAL A 127 -13.74 14.84 1.57
CA VAL A 127 -12.46 15.51 1.32
C VAL A 127 -12.64 16.85 0.60
N LYS A 128 -12.19 17.91 1.27
CA LYS A 128 -12.04 19.28 0.73
C LYS A 128 -11.11 20.07 1.66
N PRO A 129 -10.64 21.27 1.27
CA PRO A 129 -9.85 22.11 2.17
C PRO A 129 -10.59 22.41 3.48
N GLY A 130 -9.85 22.37 4.58
CA GLY A 130 -10.38 22.64 5.92
C GLY A 130 -10.90 21.42 6.68
N VAL A 131 -11.12 20.29 6.01
CA VAL A 131 -11.45 19.01 6.67
C VAL A 131 -10.23 18.49 7.42
N THR A 132 -10.43 17.96 8.61
CA THR A 132 -9.37 17.34 9.42
C THR A 132 -9.25 15.85 9.16
N ALA A 133 -8.05 15.30 9.33
CA ALA A 133 -7.81 13.87 9.24
C ALA A 133 -8.70 13.06 10.23
N GLY A 134 -8.98 13.61 11.42
CA GLY A 134 -9.86 12.97 12.40
C GLY A 134 -11.31 12.88 11.97
N GLU A 135 -11.82 13.86 11.21
CA GLU A 135 -13.17 13.81 10.62
C GLU A 135 -13.27 12.67 9.59
N ILE A 136 -12.22 12.46 8.79
CA ILE A 136 -12.13 11.32 7.86
C ILE A 136 -12.17 10.01 8.63
N GLY A 137 -11.32 9.85 9.65
CA GLY A 137 -11.30 8.64 10.49
C GLY A 137 -12.64 8.36 11.16
N THR A 138 -13.36 9.39 11.61
CA THR A 138 -14.69 9.26 12.19
C THR A 138 -15.70 8.69 11.18
N VAL A 139 -15.65 9.14 9.93
CA VAL A 139 -16.51 8.64 8.86
C VAL A 139 -16.16 7.20 8.52
N VAL A 140 -14.86 6.88 8.37
CA VAL A 140 -14.38 5.52 8.09
C VAL A 140 -14.84 4.54 9.17
N GLU A 141 -14.60 4.85 10.45
CA GLU A 141 -15.03 3.99 11.56
C GLU A 141 -16.54 3.75 11.56
N ARG A 142 -17.32 4.81 11.43
CA ARG A 142 -18.79 4.73 11.38
C ARG A 142 -19.28 3.81 10.26
N GLU A 143 -18.74 3.95 9.05
CA GLU A 143 -19.15 3.16 7.88
C GLU A 143 -18.81 1.67 8.06
N ILE A 144 -17.62 1.36 8.56
CA ILE A 144 -17.20 -0.03 8.85
C ILE A 144 -18.04 -0.63 9.97
N ALA A 145 -18.19 0.09 11.11
CA ALA A 145 -18.92 -0.38 12.27
C ALA A 145 -20.42 -0.59 11.98
N SER A 146 -21.04 0.26 11.15
CA SER A 146 -22.44 0.12 10.76
C SER A 146 -22.75 -1.17 10.01
N ARG A 147 -21.72 -1.81 9.43
CA ARG A 147 -21.81 -3.10 8.73
C ARG A 147 -21.42 -4.29 9.60
N GLY A 148 -21.16 -4.06 10.90
CA GLY A 148 -20.85 -5.11 11.87
C GLY A 148 -19.39 -5.55 11.90
N TYR A 149 -18.50 -4.79 11.24
CA TYR A 149 -17.06 -5.05 11.21
C TYR A 149 -16.29 -4.03 12.08
N ARG A 150 -15.00 -4.26 12.26
CA ARG A 150 -14.11 -3.35 12.97
C ARG A 150 -13.12 -2.73 12.03
N PRO A 151 -12.83 -1.41 12.12
CA PRO A 151 -11.68 -0.82 11.45
C PRO A 151 -10.38 -1.32 12.11
N ILE A 152 -9.30 -1.41 11.35
CA ILE A 152 -7.97 -1.66 11.92
C ILE A 152 -7.39 -0.34 12.40
N ALA A 153 -7.31 -0.18 13.72
CA ALA A 153 -7.00 1.09 14.39
C ALA A 153 -5.55 1.56 14.23
N ASN A 154 -4.62 0.65 13.96
CA ASN A 154 -3.19 0.94 13.85
C ASN A 154 -2.64 0.82 12.42
N LEU A 155 -3.52 0.83 11.42
CA LEU A 155 -3.20 1.11 10.02
C LEU A 155 -3.86 2.44 9.64
N THR A 156 -3.17 3.23 8.82
CA THR A 156 -3.60 4.60 8.49
C THR A 156 -3.23 4.93 7.06
N GLY A 157 -4.06 5.69 6.37
CA GLY A 157 -3.66 6.40 5.20
C GLY A 157 -2.58 7.46 5.51
N HIS A 158 -1.96 7.99 4.50
CA HIS A 158 -0.75 8.81 4.64
C HIS A 158 -0.60 9.81 3.49
N GLY A 159 0.10 10.91 3.76
CA GLY A 159 0.51 11.86 2.75
C GLY A 159 1.54 11.24 1.80
N LEU A 160 1.54 11.72 0.56
CA LEU A 160 2.43 11.31 -0.50
C LEU A 160 3.33 12.48 -0.94
N GLY A 161 4.58 12.17 -1.30
CA GLY A 161 5.51 13.15 -1.85
C GLY A 161 6.40 12.54 -2.93
N ARG A 162 7.23 13.36 -3.56
CA ARG A 162 8.14 12.87 -4.57
C ARG A 162 9.18 11.93 -3.94
N TYR A 163 9.16 10.64 -4.31
CA TYR A 163 9.94 9.54 -3.71
C TYR A 163 9.72 9.37 -2.19
N VAL A 164 8.57 9.83 -1.69
CA VAL A 164 8.19 9.68 -0.29
C VAL A 164 6.82 9.06 -0.20
N GLN A 165 6.76 7.77 0.18
CA GLN A 165 5.52 7.02 0.30
C GLN A 165 4.73 7.42 1.55
N HIS A 166 5.39 7.59 2.69
CA HIS A 166 4.75 7.92 3.96
C HIS A 166 5.23 9.27 4.49
N ARG A 167 4.31 10.23 4.56
CA ARG A 167 4.52 11.55 5.18
C ARG A 167 3.21 12.04 5.78
N ASP A 168 3.24 13.16 6.47
CA ASP A 168 2.00 13.85 6.86
C ASP A 168 1.20 14.33 5.63
N PRO A 169 -0.16 14.32 5.73
CA PRO A 169 -0.97 13.96 6.90
C PRO A 169 -1.10 12.45 7.11
N THR A 170 -1.20 12.01 8.37
CA THR A 170 -1.67 10.67 8.72
C THR A 170 -3.19 10.66 8.74
N ILE A 171 -3.82 9.72 8.04
CA ILE A 171 -5.29 9.59 7.92
C ILE A 171 -5.75 8.36 8.70
N PRO A 172 -6.34 8.52 9.89
CA PRO A 172 -6.73 7.39 10.74
C PRO A 172 -7.94 6.63 10.16
N ASN A 173 -8.05 5.35 10.53
CA ASN A 173 -9.22 4.50 10.24
C ASN A 173 -10.25 4.49 11.39
N ILE A 174 -9.97 5.20 12.46
CA ILE A 174 -10.82 5.33 13.65
C ILE A 174 -11.07 6.80 13.98
N ALA A 175 -12.13 7.05 14.73
CA ALA A 175 -12.45 8.40 15.21
C ALA A 175 -11.31 8.96 16.06
N MET A 176 -10.92 10.18 15.73
CA MET A 176 -9.90 10.95 16.44
C MET A 176 -10.28 12.42 16.45
N ASN A 177 -10.05 13.10 17.57
CA ASN A 177 -10.28 14.54 17.65
C ASN A 177 -9.17 15.31 16.94
N GLY A 178 -9.55 16.19 16.00
CA GLY A 178 -8.60 17.06 15.29
C GLY A 178 -7.75 16.31 14.26
N GLY A 179 -6.44 16.43 14.39
CA GLY A 179 -5.48 15.94 13.38
C GLY A 179 -5.12 17.03 12.37
N ALA A 180 -4.32 16.66 11.36
CA ALA A 180 -3.91 17.58 10.31
C ALA A 180 -5.13 18.12 9.54
N VAL A 181 -5.13 19.40 9.24
CA VAL A 181 -6.14 20.04 8.36
C VAL A 181 -5.70 19.84 6.91
N LEU A 182 -6.59 19.34 6.08
CA LEU A 182 -6.31 19.18 4.65
C LEU A 182 -6.24 20.54 3.97
N GLU A 183 -5.21 20.73 3.17
CA GLU A 183 -4.97 21.93 2.41
C GLU A 183 -4.98 21.64 0.91
N GLU A 184 -5.38 22.62 0.10
CA GLU A 184 -5.32 22.51 -1.36
C GLU A 184 -3.92 22.11 -1.84
N GLY A 185 -3.84 21.18 -2.79
CA GLY A 185 -2.59 20.62 -3.33
C GLY A 185 -1.99 19.48 -2.50
N THR A 186 -2.60 19.10 -1.37
CA THR A 186 -2.17 17.93 -0.60
C THR A 186 -2.48 16.64 -1.36
N ALA A 187 -1.44 15.83 -1.63
CA ALA A 187 -1.57 14.47 -2.17
C ALA A 187 -1.47 13.46 -1.01
N PHE A 188 -2.41 12.53 -0.91
CA PHE A 188 -2.45 11.54 0.17
C PHE A 188 -3.26 10.31 -0.22
N ALA A 189 -3.02 9.20 0.46
CA ALA A 189 -3.77 7.95 0.36
C ALA A 189 -4.81 7.86 1.48
N VAL A 190 -5.98 7.32 1.14
CA VAL A 190 -7.01 6.92 2.10
C VAL A 190 -7.25 5.43 1.90
N GLU A 191 -7.02 4.64 2.95
CA GLU A 191 -6.99 3.18 2.92
C GLU A 191 -7.75 2.54 4.09
N PRO A 192 -9.07 2.51 4.07
CA PRO A 192 -9.85 1.82 5.07
C PRO A 192 -9.60 0.31 5.08
N PHE A 193 -9.30 -0.23 6.25
CA PHE A 193 -9.22 -1.66 6.52
C PHE A 193 -10.37 -2.09 7.41
N ALA A 194 -11.18 -3.06 6.94
CA ALA A 194 -12.22 -3.69 7.73
C ALA A 194 -11.84 -5.13 8.08
N THR A 195 -12.14 -5.57 9.30
CA THR A 195 -11.78 -6.90 9.77
C THR A 195 -12.91 -7.59 10.54
N THR A 196 -12.94 -8.92 10.47
CA THR A 196 -13.73 -9.77 11.35
C THR A 196 -13.04 -10.06 12.69
N GLY A 197 -11.77 -9.63 12.83
CA GLY A 197 -10.88 -9.92 13.94
C GLY A 197 -10.91 -8.89 15.05
N SER A 198 -9.71 -8.61 15.61
CA SER A 198 -9.54 -7.74 16.78
C SER A 198 -9.62 -6.24 16.45
N GLY A 199 -9.42 -5.85 15.22
CA GLY A 199 -9.27 -4.44 14.79
C GLY A 199 -7.89 -3.86 15.07
N ARG A 200 -6.88 -4.72 15.25
CA ARG A 200 -5.48 -4.33 15.38
C ARG A 200 -4.58 -5.37 14.75
N VAL A 201 -3.57 -4.91 14.03
CA VAL A 201 -2.54 -5.79 13.48
C VAL A 201 -1.32 -5.85 14.38
N GLY A 202 -0.65 -7.00 14.35
CA GLY A 202 0.68 -7.24 14.89
C GLY A 202 1.63 -7.67 13.79
N GLU A 203 2.92 -7.67 14.10
CA GLU A 203 3.99 -8.05 13.17
C GLU A 203 4.19 -9.57 13.17
N LYS A 204 4.22 -10.16 11.96
CA LYS A 204 4.74 -11.53 11.74
C LYS A 204 6.26 -11.47 11.58
N THR A 205 6.91 -12.62 11.66
CA THR A 205 8.39 -12.73 11.50
C THR A 205 8.84 -12.63 10.03
N ARG A 206 7.91 -12.77 9.08
CA ARG A 206 8.22 -12.74 7.65
C ARG A 206 8.45 -11.31 7.17
N ILE A 207 9.61 -11.09 6.50
CA ILE A 207 10.00 -9.81 5.91
C ILE A 207 10.52 -10.09 4.49
N GLU A 208 9.82 -9.56 3.49
CA GLU A 208 10.20 -9.66 2.08
C GLU A 208 10.39 -8.28 1.42
N ILE A 209 9.99 -7.21 2.14
CA ILE A 209 10.04 -5.82 1.68
C ILE A 209 11.01 -5.05 2.56
N TYR A 210 11.86 -4.25 1.94
CA TYR A 210 12.88 -3.44 2.62
C TYR A 210 12.95 -2.06 1.98
N SER A 211 13.39 -1.05 2.74
CA SER A 211 13.77 0.27 2.21
C SER A 211 15.10 0.73 2.77
N GLN A 212 15.82 1.57 2.03
CA GLN A 212 17.02 2.22 2.53
C GLN A 212 16.62 3.42 3.38
N ILE A 213 17.08 3.44 4.65
CA ILE A 213 16.80 4.52 5.60
C ILE A 213 18.05 5.34 5.97
N ALA A 214 19.25 4.85 5.62
CA ALA A 214 20.47 5.59 5.84
C ALA A 214 21.56 5.22 4.83
N GLU A 215 22.41 6.19 4.51
CA GLU A 215 23.63 5.97 3.74
C GLU A 215 24.81 5.76 4.70
N LYS A 216 25.26 4.49 4.79
CA LYS A 216 26.44 4.11 5.57
C LYS A 216 27.33 3.19 4.74
N PRO A 217 28.65 3.16 5.01
CA PRO A 217 29.57 2.26 4.32
C PRO A 217 29.19 0.79 4.50
N VAL A 218 29.03 0.06 3.40
CA VAL A 218 28.77 -1.39 3.39
C VAL A 218 30.09 -2.12 3.14
N ARG A 219 30.52 -2.94 4.12
CA ARG A 219 31.82 -3.64 4.06
C ARG A 219 31.79 -4.89 3.19
N VAL A 220 30.65 -5.59 3.12
CA VAL A 220 30.49 -6.84 2.36
C VAL A 220 30.36 -6.52 0.86
N PRO A 221 31.27 -7.03 0.00
CA PRO A 221 31.28 -6.66 -1.44
C PRO A 221 29.99 -6.98 -2.18
N SER A 222 29.39 -8.16 -1.95
CA SER A 222 28.09 -8.52 -2.57
C SER A 222 26.95 -7.61 -2.15
N ALA A 223 26.89 -7.26 -0.85
CA ALA A 223 25.90 -6.31 -0.35
C ALA A 223 26.11 -4.90 -0.93
N ARG A 224 27.36 -4.51 -1.22
CA ARG A 224 27.66 -3.21 -1.83
C ARG A 224 27.06 -3.09 -3.25
N ALA A 225 27.27 -4.11 -4.09
CA ALA A 225 26.72 -4.13 -5.45
C ALA A 225 25.17 -4.07 -5.45
N ALA A 226 24.54 -4.80 -4.53
CA ALA A 226 23.09 -4.75 -4.39
C ALA A 226 22.58 -3.38 -3.88
N MET A 227 23.32 -2.77 -2.93
CA MET A 227 22.97 -1.43 -2.43
C MET A 227 23.12 -0.32 -3.48
N GLU A 228 23.94 -0.49 -4.52
CA GLU A 228 23.97 0.43 -5.65
C GLU A 228 22.62 0.47 -6.37
N LYS A 229 22.04 -0.69 -6.67
CA LYS A 229 20.67 -0.78 -7.25
C LYS A 229 19.59 -0.23 -6.32
N VAL A 230 19.74 -0.46 -5.00
CA VAL A 230 18.78 0.05 -4.01
C VAL A 230 18.79 1.59 -3.95
N ARG A 231 19.96 2.23 -4.12
CA ARG A 231 20.06 3.70 -4.16
C ARG A 231 19.28 4.32 -5.33
N GLU A 232 19.22 3.65 -6.48
CA GLU A 232 18.46 4.11 -7.64
C GLU A 232 16.96 4.25 -7.34
N ARG A 233 16.47 3.62 -6.28
CA ARG A 233 15.10 3.71 -5.81
C ARG A 233 14.80 4.95 -4.94
N HIS A 234 15.79 5.78 -4.67
CA HIS A 234 15.63 7.02 -3.88
C HIS A 234 14.96 6.83 -2.50
N GLY A 235 15.19 5.69 -1.85
CA GLY A 235 14.60 5.33 -0.56
C GLY A 235 13.25 4.59 -0.66
N LEU A 236 12.64 4.48 -1.83
CA LEU A 236 11.42 3.71 -2.02
C LEU A 236 11.64 2.22 -1.70
N PRO A 237 10.64 1.51 -1.17
CA PRO A 237 10.71 0.11 -0.84
C PRO A 237 11.04 -0.79 -2.04
N PHE A 238 11.72 -1.90 -1.75
CA PHE A 238 12.06 -2.93 -2.73
C PHE A 238 11.82 -4.33 -2.17
N SER A 239 11.56 -5.29 -3.06
CA SER A 239 11.45 -6.70 -2.69
C SER A 239 12.82 -7.36 -2.66
N ARG A 240 13.05 -8.24 -1.68
CA ARG A 240 14.19 -9.15 -1.65
C ARG A 240 14.33 -9.91 -2.97
N ARG A 241 13.23 -10.32 -3.58
CA ARG A 241 13.16 -11.02 -4.86
C ARG A 241 13.79 -10.24 -6.01
N TRP A 242 13.71 -8.91 -6.03
CA TRP A 242 14.29 -8.06 -7.09
C TRP A 242 15.81 -8.06 -7.11
N LEU A 243 16.44 -8.37 -5.99
CA LEU A 243 17.90 -8.42 -5.88
C LEU A 243 18.49 -9.68 -6.51
N ASN A 244 17.72 -10.78 -6.53
CA ASN A 244 18.07 -12.08 -7.11
C ASN A 244 19.51 -12.54 -6.77
N ASP A 245 19.94 -12.34 -5.52
CA ASP A 245 21.29 -12.65 -5.03
C ASP A 245 21.24 -13.32 -3.66
N LYS A 246 21.53 -14.62 -3.61
CA LYS A 246 21.59 -15.40 -2.37
C LYS A 246 22.59 -14.86 -1.34
N LYS A 247 23.65 -14.17 -1.78
CA LYS A 247 24.62 -13.56 -0.88
C LYS A 247 24.03 -12.32 -0.22
N MET A 248 23.14 -11.62 -0.92
CA MET A 248 22.40 -10.49 -0.36
C MET A 248 21.39 -10.97 0.70
N ASP A 249 20.74 -12.11 0.50
CA ASP A 249 19.85 -12.70 1.51
C ASP A 249 20.55 -12.89 2.86
N LEU A 250 21.82 -13.28 2.84
CA LEU A 250 22.64 -13.41 4.05
C LEU A 250 23.05 -12.05 4.66
N ALA A 251 23.13 -11.00 3.84
CA ALA A 251 23.53 -9.67 4.29
C ALA A 251 22.36 -8.85 4.86
N LEU A 252 21.12 -9.08 4.39
CA LEU A 252 19.93 -8.31 4.77
C LEU A 252 19.76 -8.15 6.29
N PRO A 253 19.85 -9.21 7.13
CA PRO A 253 19.71 -9.06 8.58
C PRO A 253 20.79 -8.16 9.19
N GLY A 254 21.99 -8.19 8.63
CA GLY A 254 23.11 -7.33 9.05
C GLY A 254 22.87 -5.85 8.68
N LEU A 255 22.34 -5.60 7.48
CA LEU A 255 22.02 -4.25 7.01
C LEU A 255 20.87 -3.63 7.82
N VAL A 256 19.88 -4.43 8.19
CA VAL A 256 18.79 -4.00 9.09
C VAL A 256 19.34 -3.67 10.48
N ARG A 257 20.12 -4.58 11.10
CA ARG A 257 20.72 -4.32 12.43
C ARG A 257 21.63 -3.10 12.45
N SER A 258 22.30 -2.78 11.35
CA SER A 258 23.16 -1.60 11.25
C SER A 258 22.38 -0.29 10.99
N GLY A 259 21.06 -0.38 10.81
CA GLY A 259 20.20 0.75 10.48
C GLY A 259 20.52 1.37 9.11
N ILE A 260 20.90 0.55 8.14
CA ILE A 260 21.02 0.93 6.72
C ILE A 260 19.69 0.67 6.02
N LEU A 261 19.09 -0.49 6.29
CA LEU A 261 17.79 -0.88 5.79
C LEU A 261 16.76 -0.93 6.93
N HIS A 262 15.54 -0.61 6.60
CA HIS A 262 14.34 -0.97 7.34
C HIS A 262 13.67 -2.16 6.64
N GLY A 263 13.24 -3.16 7.41
CA GLY A 263 12.46 -4.28 6.91
C GLY A 263 11.00 -4.12 7.33
N TYR A 264 10.08 -4.37 6.41
CA TYR A 264 8.64 -4.28 6.66
C TYR A 264 8.10 -5.69 6.95
N PRO A 265 7.81 -6.02 8.22
CA PRO A 265 7.19 -7.30 8.54
C PRO A 265 5.76 -7.36 8.00
N VAL A 266 5.30 -8.56 7.67
CA VAL A 266 3.88 -8.78 7.36
C VAL A 266 3.05 -8.41 8.58
N LEU A 267 2.01 -7.60 8.36
CA LEU A 267 1.08 -7.14 9.37
C LEU A 267 -0.19 -7.99 9.33
N ALA A 268 -0.58 -8.57 10.44
CA ALA A 268 -1.73 -9.47 10.52
C ALA A 268 -2.61 -9.17 11.73
N ASP A 269 -3.91 -9.33 11.58
CA ASP A 269 -4.85 -9.42 12.68
C ASP A 269 -4.78 -10.83 13.33
N ILE A 270 -5.66 -11.16 14.21
CA ILE A 270 -5.66 -12.46 14.89
C ILE A 270 -5.87 -13.63 13.90
N PRO A 271 -5.25 -14.80 14.15
CA PRO A 271 -5.39 -15.95 13.27
C PRO A 271 -6.85 -16.35 13.02
N GLY A 272 -7.16 -16.64 11.75
CA GLY A 272 -8.51 -17.02 11.31
C GLY A 272 -9.47 -15.86 11.10
N SER A 273 -9.03 -14.62 11.29
CA SER A 273 -9.80 -13.46 10.87
C SER A 273 -9.65 -13.20 9.37
N LEU A 274 -10.52 -12.35 8.84
CA LEU A 274 -10.47 -11.89 7.46
C LEU A 274 -10.36 -10.37 7.45
N VAL A 275 -9.51 -9.84 6.57
CA VAL A 275 -9.29 -8.40 6.41
C VAL A 275 -9.60 -8.01 4.96
N SER A 276 -10.32 -6.91 4.77
CA SER A 276 -10.48 -6.23 3.48
C SER A 276 -9.86 -4.85 3.52
N GLN A 277 -9.33 -4.41 2.36
CA GLN A 277 -8.76 -3.08 2.11
C GLN A 277 -9.28 -2.56 0.79
N HIS A 278 -9.64 -1.29 0.74
CA HIS A 278 -9.77 -0.53 -0.49
C HIS A 278 -9.06 0.81 -0.30
N GLU A 279 -8.44 1.31 -1.37
CA GLU A 279 -7.58 2.48 -1.27
C GLU A 279 -7.60 3.30 -2.54
N HIS A 280 -7.50 4.62 -2.35
CA HIS A 280 -7.27 5.58 -3.43
C HIS A 280 -6.30 6.68 -3.02
N THR A 281 -5.51 7.13 -4.01
CA THR A 281 -4.75 8.38 -3.92
C THR A 281 -5.62 9.56 -4.31
N LEU A 282 -5.66 10.58 -3.45
CA LEU A 282 -6.42 11.79 -3.60
C LEU A 282 -5.50 13.01 -3.64
N ILE A 283 -5.94 14.03 -4.39
CA ILE A 283 -5.33 15.37 -4.36
C ILE A 283 -6.42 16.37 -4.02
N VAL A 284 -6.22 17.14 -2.96
CA VAL A 284 -7.18 18.16 -2.52
C VAL A 284 -7.21 19.30 -3.54
N THR A 285 -8.40 19.67 -4.01
CA THR A 285 -8.65 20.83 -4.88
C THR A 285 -9.27 21.99 -4.09
N ALA A 286 -9.56 23.10 -4.73
CA ALA A 286 -10.16 24.27 -4.08
C ALA A 286 -11.51 24.00 -3.38
N ASP A 287 -12.28 23.02 -3.86
CA ASP A 287 -13.66 22.73 -3.41
C ASP A 287 -13.95 21.24 -3.16
N GLY A 288 -12.96 20.36 -3.35
CA GLY A 288 -13.11 18.91 -3.20
C GLY A 288 -11.79 18.16 -3.34
N CYS A 289 -11.80 17.06 -4.12
CA CYS A 289 -10.59 16.32 -4.44
C CYS A 289 -10.65 15.67 -5.83
N ILE A 290 -9.47 15.42 -6.39
CA ILE A 290 -9.27 14.52 -7.53
C ILE A 290 -8.88 13.16 -6.98
N VAL A 291 -9.58 12.11 -7.39
CA VAL A 291 -9.17 10.71 -7.15
C VAL A 291 -8.34 10.26 -8.34
N THR A 292 -7.01 10.17 -8.17
CA THR A 292 -6.10 9.92 -9.29
C THR A 292 -6.13 8.48 -9.77
N THR A 293 -6.56 7.55 -8.90
CA THR A 293 -6.57 6.09 -9.12
C THR A 293 -7.94 5.51 -9.50
N ARG A 294 -8.79 6.31 -10.15
CA ARG A 294 -10.09 5.89 -10.73
C ARG A 294 -10.05 5.75 -12.23
#